data_c9142f716291236f46f9ef3ba3446a34
#
_entry.id   c9142f716291236f46f9ef3ba3446a34
#
_cell.length_a   1.000
_cell.length_b   1.000
_cell.length_c   1.000
_cell.angle_alpha   90.00
_cell.angle_beta   90.00
_cell.angle_gamma   90.00
#
_symmetry.space_group_name_H-M   'P 1'
#
loop_
_entity.id
_entity.type
_entity.pdbx_description
1 polymer ?
#
loop_
_entity_poly.entity_id
_entity_poly.type
_entity_poly.pdbx_seq_one_letter_code
_entity_poly.pdbx_strand_id
1 'polypeptide(L)'
;LGKGRLPLLTRFIRLLGLIKAPILQLFISYWGMHIKQFEAFLTMPASYQDHHAYTHGLLIHSLEVAELAYSNAVRLQHSSIECQVALVAGLFHDIGKIYSLSEAGIYGYQTGAHECLNFALLAEPLQQLAIADWDCHRMLSSMLAPYARYRSEQYAIEAIFRNADHNSCQSDRARQVFADKPAHYRFTKAGNQMVRRLPSS
;
A
#
# COMPACT_ATOMS: atom_id res chain seq x y z
N LEU A 1 1.78 13.98 20.14
CA LEU A 1 1.99 13.42 18.79
C LEU A 1 3.52 13.25 18.64
N GLY A 2 4.01 11.96 18.58
CA GLY A 2 5.44 11.67 18.50
C GLY A 2 6.08 12.29 17.25
N LYS A 3 7.36 12.70 17.37
CA LYS A 3 8.13 13.41 16.32
C LYS A 3 8.13 12.73 14.93
N GLY A 4 7.81 11.43 14.82
CA GLY A 4 7.74 10.70 13.55
C GLY A 4 6.37 10.72 12.86
N ARG A 5 5.28 11.04 13.56
CA ARG A 5 3.90 10.94 13.05
C ARG A 5 3.52 12.11 12.14
N LEU A 6 3.98 13.32 12.46
CA LEU A 6 3.63 14.52 11.70
C LEU A 6 4.16 14.51 10.26
N PRO A 7 5.41 14.13 9.99
CA PRO A 7 5.90 14.00 8.61
C PRO A 7 5.12 12.98 7.77
N LEU A 8 4.70 11.84 8.36
CA LEU A 8 3.92 10.82 7.67
C LEU A 8 2.52 11.31 7.31
N LEU A 9 1.84 12.00 8.23
CA LEU A 9 0.54 12.61 7.95
C LEU A 9 0.63 13.71 6.88
N THR A 10 1.67 14.54 6.92
CA THR A 10 1.91 15.55 5.88
C THR A 10 2.10 14.89 4.51
N ARG A 11 2.87 13.80 4.45
CA ARG A 11 3.08 13.02 3.22
C ARG A 11 1.75 12.42 2.73
N PHE A 12 0.95 11.85 3.62
CA PHE A 12 -0.36 11.29 3.31
C PHE A 12 -1.30 12.36 2.74
N ILE A 13 -1.44 13.52 3.42
CA ILE A 13 -2.28 14.63 2.96
C ILE A 13 -1.83 15.15 1.60
N ARG A 14 -0.52 15.24 1.35
CA ARG A 14 0.01 15.61 0.04
C ARG A 14 -0.44 14.66 -1.06
N LEU A 15 -0.39 13.34 -0.82
CA LEU A 15 -0.86 12.34 -1.78
C LEU A 15 -2.36 12.44 -2.02
N LEU A 16 -3.16 12.61 -0.97
CA LEU A 16 -4.60 12.85 -1.13
C LEU A 16 -4.88 14.10 -1.99
N GLY A 17 -4.05 15.12 -1.87
CA GLY A 17 -4.12 16.32 -2.70
C GLY A 17 -3.87 16.11 -4.20
N LEU A 18 -3.28 14.98 -4.61
CA LEU A 18 -3.12 14.59 -6.03
C LEU A 18 -4.39 13.97 -6.63
N ILE A 19 -5.32 13.53 -5.80
CA ILE A 19 -6.58 12.92 -6.23
C ILE A 19 -7.56 14.05 -6.55
N LYS A 20 -7.85 14.25 -7.83
CA LYS A 20 -8.74 15.32 -8.34
C LYS A 20 -10.08 14.80 -8.81
N ALA A 21 -10.17 13.50 -9.14
CA ALA A 21 -11.41 12.88 -9.55
C ALA A 21 -12.42 12.85 -8.39
N PRO A 22 -13.60 13.50 -8.50
CA PRO A 22 -14.56 13.61 -7.39
C PRO A 22 -14.99 12.26 -6.84
N ILE A 23 -15.10 11.25 -7.71
CA ILE A 23 -15.52 9.92 -7.32
C ILE A 23 -14.48 9.22 -6.43
N LEU A 24 -13.17 9.42 -6.70
CA LEU A 24 -12.10 8.88 -5.87
C LEU A 24 -11.96 9.65 -4.55
N GLN A 25 -12.23 10.96 -4.55
CA GLN A 25 -12.32 11.75 -3.32
C GLN A 25 -13.47 11.27 -2.43
N LEU A 26 -14.62 10.95 -3.03
CA LEU A 26 -15.77 10.39 -2.34
C LEU A 26 -15.43 9.02 -1.73
N PHE A 27 -14.78 8.13 -2.49
CA PHE A 27 -14.29 6.84 -2.00
C PHE A 27 -13.45 6.99 -0.74
N ILE A 28 -12.47 7.90 -0.75
CA ILE A 28 -11.60 8.16 0.40
C ILE A 28 -12.39 8.74 1.59
N SER A 29 -13.36 9.61 1.32
CA SER A 29 -14.19 10.21 2.35
C SER A 29 -15.04 9.17 3.08
N TYR A 30 -15.64 8.23 2.35
CA TYR A 30 -16.39 7.12 2.95
C TYR A 30 -15.50 6.27 3.86
N TRP A 31 -14.31 5.89 3.38
CA TRP A 31 -13.38 5.14 4.23
C TRP A 31 -12.91 5.95 5.44
N GLY A 32 -12.64 7.24 5.28
CA GLY A 32 -12.15 8.14 6.34
C GLY A 32 -13.14 8.33 7.50
N MET A 33 -14.43 8.00 7.34
CA MET A 33 -15.42 8.02 8.42
C MET A 33 -15.21 6.88 9.43
N HIS A 34 -14.49 5.83 9.08
CA HIS A 34 -14.20 4.70 9.96
C HIS A 34 -12.96 4.96 10.84
N ILE A 35 -13.11 5.81 11.87
CA ILE A 35 -12.00 6.33 12.70
C ILE A 35 -11.10 5.22 13.25
N LYS A 36 -11.68 4.11 13.76
CA LYS A 36 -10.88 2.99 14.31
C LYS A 36 -10.00 2.31 13.25
N GLN A 37 -10.52 2.14 12.03
CA GLN A 37 -9.75 1.59 10.93
C GLN A 37 -8.65 2.56 10.48
N PHE A 38 -8.94 3.85 10.48
CA PHE A 38 -7.97 4.89 10.18
C PHE A 38 -6.83 4.92 11.21
N GLU A 39 -7.13 4.86 12.50
CA GLU A 39 -6.13 4.78 13.56
C GLU A 39 -5.25 3.53 13.44
N ALA A 40 -5.86 2.37 13.16
CA ALA A 40 -5.13 1.13 12.93
C ALA A 40 -4.22 1.25 11.71
N PHE A 41 -4.69 1.76 10.59
CA PHE A 41 -3.90 2.03 9.40
C PHE A 41 -2.68 2.93 9.68
N LEU A 42 -2.84 3.94 10.52
CA LEU A 42 -1.77 4.85 10.90
C LEU A 42 -0.70 4.22 11.80
N THR A 43 -1.03 3.20 12.58
CA THR A 43 -0.19 2.74 13.69
C THR A 43 0.35 1.33 13.53
N MET A 44 -0.33 0.48 12.77
CA MET A 44 0.01 -0.94 12.67
C MET A 44 1.27 -1.19 11.81
N PRO A 45 2.00 -2.28 12.07
CA PRO A 45 3.03 -2.77 11.16
C PRO A 45 2.40 -3.32 9.89
N ALA A 46 3.19 -3.45 8.79
CA ALA A 46 2.75 -4.10 7.57
C ALA A 46 2.96 -5.63 7.58
N SER A 47 3.74 -6.15 8.52
CA SER A 47 3.97 -7.59 8.71
C SER A 47 4.41 -7.86 10.15
N TYR A 48 4.46 -9.15 10.55
CA TYR A 48 5.00 -9.52 11.86
C TYR A 48 6.54 -9.55 11.89
N GLN A 49 7.19 -10.02 10.83
CA GLN A 49 8.64 -10.31 10.83
C GLN A 49 9.33 -10.02 9.49
N ASP A 50 8.60 -9.56 8.49
CA ASP A 50 9.12 -9.28 7.16
C ASP A 50 9.29 -7.76 6.95
N HIS A 51 9.08 -7.26 5.73
CA HIS A 51 9.18 -5.84 5.42
C HIS A 51 8.21 -4.99 6.26
N HIS A 52 8.63 -3.80 6.63
CA HIS A 52 7.84 -2.82 7.41
C HIS A 52 7.21 -3.39 8.70
N ALA A 53 7.94 -4.30 9.38
CA ALA A 53 7.53 -4.94 10.64
C ALA A 53 7.80 -4.04 11.86
N TYR A 54 7.32 -2.80 11.82
CA TYR A 54 7.49 -1.80 12.86
C TYR A 54 6.30 -0.85 12.92
N THR A 55 6.16 -0.11 14.01
CA THR A 55 5.07 0.88 14.20
C THR A 55 5.00 1.85 13.01
N HIS A 56 3.80 2.10 12.50
CA HIS A 56 3.52 2.86 11.28
C HIS A 56 3.95 2.17 9.98
N GLY A 57 4.41 0.92 10.02
CA GLY A 57 4.91 0.20 8.85
C GLY A 57 3.88 0.08 7.74
N LEU A 58 2.60 -0.16 8.07
CA LEU A 58 1.52 -0.24 7.09
C LEU A 58 1.32 1.09 6.35
N LEU A 59 1.28 2.21 7.07
CA LEU A 59 1.19 3.53 6.46
C LEU A 59 2.41 3.84 5.58
N ILE A 60 3.63 3.59 6.08
CA ILE A 60 4.86 3.87 5.34
C ILE A 60 4.90 3.08 4.04
N HIS A 61 4.62 1.79 4.09
CA HIS A 61 4.53 0.93 2.91
C HIS A 61 3.48 1.44 1.90
N SER A 62 2.27 1.69 2.36
CA SER A 62 1.19 2.21 1.51
C SER A 62 1.56 3.55 0.84
N LEU A 63 2.23 4.46 1.56
CA LEU A 63 2.71 5.73 0.99
C LEU A 63 3.80 5.51 -0.06
N GLU A 64 4.76 4.61 0.19
CA GLU A 64 5.81 4.28 -0.77
C GLU A 64 5.22 3.69 -2.06
N VAL A 65 4.29 2.73 -1.93
CA VAL A 65 3.63 2.10 -3.08
C VAL A 65 2.81 3.12 -3.87
N ALA A 66 2.01 3.95 -3.19
CA ALA A 66 1.18 4.96 -3.83
C ALA A 66 2.03 6.00 -4.61
N GLU A 67 3.12 6.49 -4.02
CA GLU A 67 4.03 7.45 -4.67
C GLU A 67 4.72 6.84 -5.89
N LEU A 68 5.24 5.61 -5.76
CA LEU A 68 5.90 4.89 -6.86
C LEU A 68 4.92 4.58 -7.99
N ALA A 69 3.73 4.05 -7.66
CA ALA A 69 2.71 3.72 -8.66
C ALA A 69 2.27 4.98 -9.41
N TYR A 70 1.91 6.04 -8.70
CA TYR A 70 1.49 7.30 -9.31
C TYR A 70 2.58 7.92 -10.19
N SER A 71 3.80 8.07 -9.67
CA SER A 71 4.89 8.72 -10.39
C SER A 71 5.29 7.95 -11.65
N ASN A 72 5.32 6.62 -11.60
CA ASN A 72 5.63 5.78 -12.74
C ASN A 72 4.49 5.81 -13.77
N ALA A 73 3.23 5.78 -13.34
CA ALA A 73 2.08 5.90 -14.23
C ALA A 73 2.09 7.23 -15.00
N VAL A 74 2.36 8.35 -14.33
CA VAL A 74 2.51 9.67 -14.98
C VAL A 74 3.65 9.66 -16.00
N ARG A 75 4.83 9.11 -15.64
CA ARG A 75 5.99 9.05 -16.54
C ARG A 75 5.75 8.18 -17.76
N LEU A 76 4.96 7.13 -17.62
CA LEU A 76 4.59 6.21 -18.69
C LEU A 76 3.32 6.66 -19.44
N GLN A 77 2.88 7.91 -19.21
CA GLN A 77 1.81 8.60 -19.93
C GLN A 77 0.44 7.89 -19.83
N HIS A 78 0.16 7.25 -18.71
CA HIS A 78 -1.19 6.78 -18.41
C HIS A 78 -2.15 7.97 -18.25
N SER A 79 -3.44 7.74 -18.47
CA SER A 79 -4.46 8.77 -18.30
C SER A 79 -4.51 9.29 -16.85
N SER A 80 -4.96 10.52 -16.67
CA SER A 80 -5.04 11.13 -15.32
C SER A 80 -5.87 10.30 -14.36
N ILE A 81 -6.95 9.66 -14.83
CA ILE A 81 -7.79 8.82 -13.97
C ILE A 81 -7.08 7.52 -13.58
N GLU A 82 -6.39 6.85 -14.53
CA GLU A 82 -5.60 5.65 -14.22
C GLU A 82 -4.50 5.94 -13.20
N CYS A 83 -3.78 7.06 -13.35
CA CYS A 83 -2.75 7.47 -12.37
C CYS A 83 -3.34 7.64 -10.97
N GLN A 84 -4.52 8.25 -10.85
CA GLN A 84 -5.20 8.45 -9.57
C GLN A 84 -5.74 7.14 -9.00
N VAL A 85 -6.27 6.23 -9.82
CA VAL A 85 -6.68 4.89 -9.39
C VAL A 85 -5.48 4.10 -8.88
N ALA A 86 -4.33 4.14 -9.55
CA ALA A 86 -3.10 3.48 -9.08
C ALA A 86 -2.60 4.06 -7.75
N LEU A 87 -2.74 5.38 -7.54
CA LEU A 87 -2.43 6.02 -6.26
C LEU A 87 -3.34 5.50 -5.15
N VAL A 88 -4.67 5.46 -5.39
CA VAL A 88 -5.65 4.94 -4.42
C VAL A 88 -5.40 3.46 -4.15
N ALA A 89 -5.13 2.66 -5.18
CA ALA A 89 -4.76 1.25 -5.00
C ALA A 89 -3.52 1.11 -4.11
N GLY A 90 -2.48 1.90 -4.34
CA GLY A 90 -1.27 1.91 -3.51
C GLY A 90 -1.55 2.24 -2.05
N LEU A 91 -2.47 3.17 -1.77
CA LEU A 91 -2.84 3.51 -0.39
C LEU A 91 -3.61 2.39 0.32
N PHE A 92 -4.41 1.60 -0.40
CA PHE A 92 -5.39 0.70 0.22
C PHE A 92 -5.18 -0.80 -0.08
N HIS A 93 -4.17 -1.19 -0.88
CA HIS A 93 -3.98 -2.59 -1.29
C HIS A 93 -3.75 -3.55 -0.12
N ASP A 94 -3.19 -3.04 0.95
CA ASP A 94 -2.82 -3.80 2.16
C ASP A 94 -3.73 -3.48 3.35
N ILE A 95 -4.84 -2.77 3.16
CA ILE A 95 -5.72 -2.34 4.24
C ILE A 95 -6.30 -3.52 5.03
N GLY A 96 -6.47 -4.68 4.39
CA GLY A 96 -6.92 -5.92 5.01
C GLY A 96 -5.99 -6.44 6.11
N LYS A 97 -4.73 -5.99 6.13
CA LYS A 97 -3.77 -6.29 7.20
C LYS A 97 -4.24 -5.79 8.56
N ILE A 98 -5.10 -4.78 8.62
CA ILE A 98 -5.75 -4.34 9.86
C ILE A 98 -6.48 -5.50 10.54
N TYR A 99 -7.10 -6.40 9.77
CA TYR A 99 -7.77 -7.57 10.32
C TYR A 99 -6.82 -8.75 10.53
N SER A 100 -5.93 -9.02 9.57
CA SER A 100 -5.07 -10.20 9.64
C SER A 100 -3.90 -10.08 10.63
N LEU A 101 -3.49 -8.84 10.98
CA LEU A 101 -2.41 -8.57 11.93
C LEU A 101 -2.91 -7.99 13.27
N SER A 102 -4.22 -7.83 13.47
CA SER A 102 -4.74 -7.38 14.77
C SER A 102 -4.60 -8.48 15.81
N GLU A 103 -4.28 -8.10 17.04
CA GLU A 103 -4.32 -9.04 18.17
C GLU A 103 -5.74 -9.56 18.38
N ALA A 104 -5.83 -10.83 18.80
CA ALA A 104 -7.11 -11.44 19.13
C ALA A 104 -7.85 -10.59 20.18
N GLY A 105 -8.97 -10.01 19.80
CA GLY A 105 -9.81 -9.20 20.70
C GLY A 105 -10.23 -7.83 20.16
N ILE A 106 -9.51 -7.25 19.18
CA ILE A 106 -9.93 -5.97 18.57
C ILE A 106 -10.83 -6.21 17.36
N TYR A 107 -10.41 -7.10 16.43
CA TYR A 107 -11.16 -7.45 15.22
C TYR A 107 -11.32 -8.96 15.03
N GLY A 108 -10.81 -9.79 15.97
CA GLY A 108 -10.69 -11.24 15.82
C GLY A 108 -9.57 -11.61 14.84
N TYR A 109 -8.93 -12.76 15.06
CA TYR A 109 -7.94 -13.27 14.14
C TYR A 109 -8.62 -13.74 12.86
N GLN A 110 -8.34 -13.09 11.75
CA GLN A 110 -8.85 -13.47 10.43
C GLN A 110 -7.78 -14.27 9.70
N THR A 111 -8.09 -15.50 9.36
CA THR A 111 -7.22 -16.35 8.51
C THR A 111 -7.53 -16.12 7.05
N GLY A 112 -6.49 -16.06 6.22
CA GLY A 112 -6.62 -15.92 4.77
C GLY A 112 -5.72 -14.82 4.20
N ALA A 113 -5.77 -14.69 2.90
CA ALA A 113 -5.05 -13.63 2.21
C ALA A 113 -5.64 -12.25 2.60
N HIS A 114 -4.80 -11.35 3.08
CA HIS A 114 -5.23 -10.01 3.51
C HIS A 114 -5.90 -9.21 2.38
N GLU A 115 -5.56 -9.50 1.13
CA GLU A 115 -6.19 -8.89 -0.04
C GLU A 115 -7.70 -9.21 -0.13
N CYS A 116 -8.11 -10.40 0.33
CA CYS A 116 -9.55 -10.72 0.43
C CYS A 116 -10.23 -9.86 1.51
N LEU A 117 -9.51 -9.51 2.58
CA LEU A 117 -10.03 -8.66 3.66
C LEU A 117 -10.10 -7.18 3.26
N ASN A 118 -9.38 -6.75 2.20
CA ASN A 118 -9.54 -5.42 1.63
C ASN A 118 -11.00 -5.14 1.27
N PHE A 119 -11.67 -6.12 0.64
CA PHE A 119 -13.07 -5.97 0.21
C PHE A 119 -14.05 -5.89 1.37
N ALA A 120 -13.75 -6.53 2.50
CA ALA A 120 -14.56 -6.40 3.70
C ALA A 120 -14.46 -4.99 4.31
N LEU A 121 -13.24 -4.42 4.35
CA LEU A 121 -12.99 -3.08 4.90
C LEU A 121 -13.44 -1.96 3.97
N LEU A 122 -13.41 -2.20 2.66
CA LEU A 122 -13.72 -1.22 1.62
C LEU A 122 -15.10 -1.47 0.96
N ALA A 123 -15.96 -2.31 1.56
CA ALA A 123 -17.23 -2.72 0.95
C ALA A 123 -18.10 -1.52 0.57
N GLU A 124 -18.33 -0.60 1.52
CA GLU A 124 -19.14 0.59 1.29
C GLU A 124 -18.55 1.55 0.25
N PRO A 125 -17.30 2.03 0.38
CA PRO A 125 -16.71 2.90 -0.64
C PRO A 125 -16.61 2.25 -2.02
N LEU A 126 -16.36 0.94 -2.13
CA LEU A 126 -16.37 0.24 -3.40
C LEU A 126 -17.77 0.15 -4.01
N GLN A 127 -18.80 -0.07 -3.21
CA GLN A 127 -20.17 -0.07 -3.67
C GLN A 127 -20.58 1.30 -4.23
N GLN A 128 -20.24 2.38 -3.54
CA GLN A 128 -20.51 3.74 -4.02
C GLN A 128 -19.75 4.04 -5.32
N LEU A 129 -18.48 3.60 -5.40
CA LEU A 129 -17.69 3.73 -6.61
C LEU A 129 -18.32 2.95 -7.79
N ALA A 130 -18.80 1.72 -7.55
CA ALA A 130 -19.44 0.90 -8.58
C ALA A 130 -20.72 1.54 -9.15
N ILE A 131 -21.51 2.21 -8.29
CA ILE A 131 -22.73 2.90 -8.70
C ILE A 131 -22.40 4.15 -9.57
N ALA A 132 -21.34 4.86 -9.21
CA ALA A 132 -21.02 6.13 -9.84
C ALA A 132 -20.11 5.99 -11.07
N ASP A 133 -19.15 5.04 -11.05
CA ASP A 133 -18.20 4.77 -12.14
C ASP A 133 -17.76 3.32 -12.11
N TRP A 134 -18.41 2.49 -12.92
CA TRP A 134 -18.16 1.06 -13.00
C TRP A 134 -16.75 0.72 -13.48
N ASP A 135 -16.19 1.50 -14.41
CA ASP A 135 -14.85 1.23 -14.95
C ASP A 135 -13.76 1.55 -13.93
N CYS A 136 -13.87 2.67 -13.22
CA CYS A 136 -13.00 2.95 -12.07
C CYS A 136 -13.10 1.89 -10.98
N HIS A 137 -14.32 1.44 -10.65
CA HIS A 137 -14.53 0.36 -9.68
C HIS A 137 -13.84 -0.94 -10.11
N ARG A 138 -14.01 -1.38 -11.36
CA ARG A 138 -13.37 -2.60 -11.88
C ARG A 138 -11.86 -2.51 -11.82
N MET A 139 -11.28 -1.39 -12.26
CA MET A 139 -9.85 -1.15 -12.26
C MET A 139 -9.30 -1.17 -10.83
N LEU A 140 -9.90 -0.43 -9.90
CA LEU A 140 -9.46 -0.41 -8.50
C LEU A 140 -9.57 -1.79 -7.85
N SER A 141 -10.71 -2.46 -8.04
CA SER A 141 -10.95 -3.80 -7.49
C SER A 141 -9.96 -4.83 -8.01
N SER A 142 -9.54 -4.76 -9.28
CA SER A 142 -8.52 -5.67 -9.82
C SER A 142 -7.16 -5.51 -9.16
N MET A 143 -6.79 -4.28 -8.76
CA MET A 143 -5.54 -4.00 -8.06
C MET A 143 -5.59 -4.39 -6.57
N LEU A 144 -6.77 -4.27 -5.94
CA LEU A 144 -6.99 -4.63 -4.53
C LEU A 144 -7.13 -6.15 -4.31
N ALA A 145 -7.44 -6.90 -5.37
CA ALA A 145 -7.63 -8.34 -5.31
C ALA A 145 -6.29 -9.09 -5.24
N PRO A 146 -6.29 -10.34 -4.71
CA PRO A 146 -5.14 -11.21 -4.77
C PRO A 146 -4.63 -11.36 -6.21
N TYR A 147 -3.30 -11.37 -6.37
CA TYR A 147 -2.71 -11.57 -7.68
C TYR A 147 -3.07 -12.95 -8.24
N ALA A 148 -3.81 -12.98 -9.34
CA ALA A 148 -4.09 -14.19 -10.07
C ALA A 148 -3.23 -14.25 -11.33
N ARG A 149 -2.37 -15.26 -11.41
CA ARG A 149 -1.40 -15.43 -12.51
C ARG A 149 -2.07 -15.62 -13.89
N TYR A 150 -3.30 -16.11 -13.89
CA TYR A 150 -4.07 -16.41 -15.09
C TYR A 150 -5.40 -15.64 -15.06
N ARG A 151 -5.34 -14.34 -15.31
CA ARG A 151 -6.53 -13.53 -15.60
C ARG A 151 -6.68 -13.39 -17.12
N SER A 152 -7.92 -13.45 -17.60
CA SER A 152 -8.24 -13.18 -19.01
C SER A 152 -8.08 -11.71 -19.39
N GLU A 153 -8.25 -10.82 -18.42
CA GLU A 153 -8.14 -9.37 -18.62
C GLU A 153 -7.29 -8.75 -17.51
N GLN A 154 -6.39 -7.85 -17.90
CA GLN A 154 -5.58 -7.05 -17.00
C GLN A 154 -5.52 -5.62 -17.52
N TYR A 155 -5.59 -4.65 -16.61
CA TYR A 155 -5.29 -3.27 -16.95
C TYR A 155 -3.77 -3.07 -17.07
N ALA A 156 -3.32 -2.38 -18.10
CA ALA A 156 -1.89 -2.15 -18.33
C ALA A 156 -1.17 -1.53 -17.10
N ILE A 157 -1.88 -0.69 -16.37
CA ILE A 157 -1.36 -0.03 -15.17
C ILE A 157 -1.16 -0.98 -13.97
N GLU A 158 -1.77 -2.16 -13.96
CA GLU A 158 -1.58 -3.13 -12.86
C GLU A 158 -0.12 -3.55 -12.71
N ALA A 159 0.62 -3.70 -13.81
CA ALA A 159 2.03 -4.03 -13.76
C ALA A 159 2.84 -2.95 -13.04
N ILE A 160 2.53 -1.67 -13.27
CA ILE A 160 3.17 -0.53 -12.60
C ILE A 160 2.92 -0.59 -11.10
N PHE A 161 1.67 -0.80 -10.71
CA PHE A 161 1.27 -0.91 -9.32
C PHE A 161 1.95 -2.10 -8.61
N ARG A 162 1.92 -3.31 -9.21
CA ARG A 162 2.57 -4.51 -8.64
C ARG A 162 4.09 -4.35 -8.50
N ASN A 163 4.73 -3.71 -9.48
CA ASN A 163 6.15 -3.39 -9.38
C ASN A 163 6.44 -2.37 -8.27
N ALA A 164 5.57 -1.39 -8.05
CA ALA A 164 5.71 -0.42 -6.98
C ALA A 164 5.67 -1.12 -5.60
N ASP A 165 4.71 -2.02 -5.39
CA ASP A 165 4.59 -2.84 -4.17
C ASP A 165 5.85 -3.70 -3.96
N HIS A 166 6.25 -4.48 -4.97
CA HIS A 166 7.46 -5.29 -4.92
C HIS A 166 8.70 -4.45 -4.58
N ASN A 167 8.87 -3.29 -5.21
CA ASN A 167 10.02 -2.42 -4.99
C ASN A 167 10.05 -1.85 -3.56
N SER A 168 8.90 -1.46 -2.98
CA SER A 168 8.83 -1.02 -1.59
C SER A 168 9.26 -2.14 -0.64
N CYS A 169 8.71 -3.35 -0.81
CA CYS A 169 9.07 -4.52 -0.01
C CYS A 169 10.57 -4.84 -0.06
N GLN A 170 11.15 -4.91 -1.27
CA GLN A 170 12.57 -5.24 -1.45
C GLN A 170 13.49 -4.15 -0.90
N SER A 171 13.11 -2.88 -1.05
CA SER A 171 13.88 -1.75 -0.54
C SER A 171 13.91 -1.74 0.99
N ASP A 172 12.79 -2.04 1.64
CA ASP A 172 12.73 -2.11 3.10
C ASP A 172 13.53 -3.30 3.64
N ARG A 173 13.40 -4.49 3.04
CA ARG A 173 14.22 -5.65 3.38
C ARG A 173 15.72 -5.34 3.27
N ALA A 174 16.13 -4.67 2.19
CA ALA A 174 17.51 -4.26 2.02
C ALA A 174 17.97 -3.30 3.11
N ARG A 175 17.13 -2.32 3.50
CA ARG A 175 17.41 -1.41 4.62
C ARG A 175 17.58 -2.19 5.94
N GLN A 176 16.68 -3.10 6.23
CA GLN A 176 16.69 -3.87 7.48
C GLN A 176 17.92 -4.76 7.62
N VAL A 177 18.30 -5.52 6.58
CA VAL A 177 19.45 -6.45 6.66
C VAL A 177 20.79 -5.74 6.77
N PHE A 178 20.83 -4.43 6.45
CA PHE A 178 22.02 -3.60 6.61
C PHE A 178 21.95 -2.62 7.79
N ALA A 179 20.86 -2.56 8.54
CA ALA A 179 20.66 -1.58 9.62
C ALA A 179 21.78 -1.64 10.68
N ASP A 180 22.16 -2.84 11.08
CA ASP A 180 23.20 -3.09 12.10
C ASP A 180 24.59 -3.35 11.50
N LYS A 181 24.78 -3.11 10.19
CA LYS A 181 26.04 -3.37 9.52
C LYS A 181 26.83 -2.10 9.31
N PRO A 182 28.14 -2.10 9.58
CA PRO A 182 29.01 -0.97 9.29
C PRO A 182 28.90 -0.52 7.81
N ALA A 183 29.12 0.76 7.54
CA ALA A 183 28.98 1.35 6.20
C ALA A 183 29.80 0.66 5.11
N HIS A 184 30.97 0.11 5.46
CA HIS A 184 31.87 -0.59 4.53
C HIS A 184 31.39 -2.00 4.15
N TYR A 185 30.41 -2.58 4.84
CA TYR A 185 29.86 -3.90 4.50
C TYR A 185 29.08 -3.80 3.18
N ARG A 186 29.52 -4.55 2.19
CA ARG A 186 28.98 -4.55 0.82
C ARG A 186 27.95 -5.63 0.57
N PHE A 187 27.89 -6.66 1.40
CA PHE A 187 26.96 -7.77 1.24
C PHE A 187 26.58 -8.36 2.60
N THR A 188 25.39 -8.91 2.69
CA THR A 188 24.86 -9.64 3.84
C THR A 188 23.84 -10.68 3.38
N LYS A 189 23.41 -11.58 4.28
CA LYS A 189 22.35 -12.53 3.98
C LYS A 189 20.99 -12.00 4.44
N ALA A 190 19.96 -12.17 3.60
CA ALA A 190 18.56 -12.05 3.94
C ALA A 190 17.90 -13.41 3.71
N GLY A 191 17.73 -14.20 4.75
CA GLY A 191 17.38 -15.61 4.63
C GLY A 191 18.41 -16.37 3.79
N ASN A 192 17.98 -16.98 2.70
CA ASN A 192 18.86 -17.72 1.78
C ASN A 192 19.46 -16.86 0.64
N GLN A 193 19.11 -15.57 0.55
CA GLN A 193 19.59 -14.69 -0.49
C GLN A 193 20.75 -13.82 0.00
N MET A 194 21.73 -13.60 -0.87
CA MET A 194 22.79 -12.60 -0.68
C MET A 194 22.29 -11.25 -1.20
N VAL A 195 22.24 -10.26 -0.31
CA VAL A 195 21.92 -8.88 -0.65
C VAL A 195 23.21 -8.07 -0.71
N ARG A 196 23.36 -7.26 -1.74
CA ARG A 196 24.55 -6.40 -1.95
C ARG A 196 24.14 -4.94 -1.97
N ARG A 197 25.04 -4.06 -1.47
CA ARG A 197 24.92 -2.62 -1.61
C ARG A 197 26.26 -2.02 -2.05
N LEU A 198 26.20 -0.84 -2.66
CA LEU A 198 27.41 -0.03 -2.84
C LEU A 198 27.81 0.60 -1.50
N PRO A 199 29.11 0.87 -1.27
CA PRO A 199 29.52 1.63 -0.09
C PRO A 199 28.85 3.01 -0.15
N SER A 200 28.36 3.48 0.99
CA SER A 200 27.99 4.88 1.14
C SER A 200 29.27 5.70 1.09
N SER A 201 29.33 6.66 0.17
CA SER A 201 30.36 7.67 0.05
C SER A 201 30.37 8.56 1.30
#